data_3472870c97707762dc5788277220fba3
#
_entry.id   3472870c97707762dc5788277220fba3
#
_cell.length_a   1.000
_cell.length_b   1.000
_cell.length_c   1.000
_cell.angle_alpha   90.00
_cell.angle_beta   90.00
_cell.angle_gamma   90.00
#
_symmetry.space_group_name_H-M   'P 1'
#
loop_
_entity.id
_entity.type
_entity.pdbx_description
1 polymer ?
#
loop_
_entity_poly.entity_id
_entity_poly.type
_entity_poly.pdbx_seq_one_letter_code
_entity_poly.pdbx_strand_id
1 'polypeptide(L)'
;MKLTNKVAVVTGGYKGIGRGIVDTFIKYGAKVIVLDYDENVTSMKSDNILAYVVDIRDRQSVTKAVKSGVSYFGKLDILVNNAGVCKLASFEEMTDEVKALHFGININGVWNTTKVCLEYLKSSGGAIVNMSSVTGPMVADPGEVAYATSKAAVLGFTKSLAAELAKDKIRVNAIMPGYILTPMVESMSIESDKDNPENVINSIASAIPMGRLGFPTEVGELAAFLASEESSYITGQGIVIDGGSTLPETSSMGV
;
A
#
# COMPACT_ATOMS: atom_id res chain seq x y z
N MET A 1 5.84 16.64 15.72
CA MET A 1 5.12 15.93 14.64
C MET A 1 5.60 14.47 14.65
N LYS A 2 4.73 13.52 14.32
CA LYS A 2 5.01 12.05 14.46
C LYS A 2 6.22 11.55 13.67
N LEU A 3 6.53 12.16 12.52
CA LEU A 3 7.59 11.73 11.60
C LEU A 3 8.66 12.79 11.37
N THR A 4 8.81 13.75 12.30
CA THR A 4 9.84 14.79 12.19
C THR A 4 11.23 14.17 12.01
N ASN A 5 11.98 14.65 11.02
CA ASN A 5 13.31 14.17 10.65
C ASN A 5 13.35 12.70 10.16
N LYS A 6 12.24 12.04 9.88
CA LYS A 6 12.22 10.72 9.25
C LYS A 6 12.29 10.85 7.73
N VAL A 7 12.92 9.89 7.09
CA VAL A 7 12.97 9.75 5.63
C VAL A 7 12.25 8.46 5.24
N ALA A 8 11.30 8.57 4.32
CA ALA A 8 10.49 7.45 3.86
C ALA A 8 10.67 7.19 2.36
N VAL A 9 10.65 5.92 1.96
CA VAL A 9 10.36 5.50 0.59
C VAL A 9 8.90 5.09 0.51
N VAL A 10 8.16 5.61 -0.47
CA VAL A 10 6.76 5.22 -0.75
C VAL A 10 6.66 4.79 -2.20
N THR A 11 6.23 3.53 -2.44
CA THR A 11 5.98 3.03 -3.80
C THR A 11 4.54 3.27 -4.22
N GLY A 12 4.28 3.61 -5.49
CA GLY A 12 2.96 3.96 -5.97
C GLY A 12 2.39 5.22 -5.31
N GLY A 13 3.24 6.23 -5.10
CA GLY A 13 2.90 7.40 -4.30
C GLY A 13 2.26 8.56 -5.08
N TYR A 14 2.05 8.43 -6.38
CA TYR A 14 1.53 9.53 -7.20
C TYR A 14 0.02 9.73 -7.03
N LYS A 15 -0.76 8.65 -6.92
CA LYS A 15 -2.23 8.66 -6.87
C LYS A 15 -2.77 7.80 -5.72
N GLY A 16 -4.06 7.92 -5.46
CA GLY A 16 -4.83 7.05 -4.58
C GLY A 16 -4.25 6.97 -3.15
N ILE A 17 -4.21 5.76 -2.59
CA ILE A 17 -3.73 5.50 -1.22
C ILE A 17 -2.29 6.01 -1.05
N GLY A 18 -1.40 5.72 -2.01
CA GLY A 18 -0.01 6.16 -1.93
C GLY A 18 0.15 7.66 -1.84
N ARG A 19 -0.65 8.43 -2.59
CA ARG A 19 -0.69 9.89 -2.50
C ARG A 19 -1.16 10.35 -1.13
N GLY A 20 -2.22 9.76 -0.59
CA GLY A 20 -2.69 10.07 0.77
C GLY A 20 -1.63 9.79 1.84
N ILE A 21 -0.83 8.72 1.67
CA ILE A 21 0.31 8.43 2.55
C ILE A 21 1.40 9.50 2.41
N VAL A 22 1.80 9.86 1.19
CA VAL A 22 2.82 10.90 0.95
C VAL A 22 2.39 12.22 1.59
N ASP A 23 1.18 12.70 1.31
CA ASP A 23 0.67 13.96 1.84
C ASP A 23 0.61 13.96 3.37
N THR A 24 0.20 12.84 3.98
CA THR A 24 0.17 12.67 5.43
C THR A 24 1.57 12.65 6.03
N PHE A 25 2.53 11.97 5.40
CA PHE A 25 3.90 11.92 5.87
C PHE A 25 4.57 13.29 5.83
N ILE A 26 4.34 14.07 4.77
CA ILE A 26 4.80 15.46 4.67
C ILE A 26 4.16 16.33 5.76
N LYS A 27 2.84 16.21 5.98
CA LYS A 27 2.12 16.88 7.07
C LYS A 27 2.74 16.60 8.44
N TYR A 28 3.27 15.39 8.65
CA TYR A 28 3.93 14.99 9.89
C TYR A 28 5.45 15.24 9.92
N GLY A 29 5.99 15.94 8.93
CA GLY A 29 7.38 16.42 8.93
C GLY A 29 8.42 15.41 8.42
N ALA A 30 7.98 14.37 7.70
CA ALA A 30 8.89 13.47 7.01
C ALA A 30 9.39 14.07 5.69
N LYS A 31 10.52 13.54 5.19
CA LYS A 31 10.94 13.67 3.80
C LYS A 31 10.61 12.38 3.08
N VAL A 32 10.18 12.45 1.82
CA VAL A 32 9.65 11.30 1.09
C VAL A 32 10.36 11.11 -0.25
N ILE A 33 10.79 9.88 -0.51
CA ILE A 33 11.27 9.38 -1.80
C ILE A 33 10.12 8.60 -2.42
N VAL A 34 9.51 9.15 -3.46
CA VAL A 34 8.38 8.54 -4.17
C VAL A 34 8.89 7.75 -5.37
N LEU A 35 8.51 6.48 -5.46
CA LEU A 35 8.75 5.61 -6.60
C LEU A 35 7.42 5.28 -7.24
N ASP A 36 7.21 5.67 -8.49
CA ASP A 36 5.97 5.39 -9.21
C ASP A 36 6.23 5.07 -10.68
N TYR A 37 5.37 4.26 -11.28
CA TYR A 37 5.45 3.94 -12.70
C TYR A 37 4.92 5.08 -13.59
N ASP A 38 4.04 5.93 -13.07
CA ASP A 38 3.46 7.07 -13.78
C ASP A 38 4.52 8.17 -13.97
N GLU A 39 4.79 8.56 -15.21
CA GLU A 39 5.79 9.58 -15.56
C GLU A 39 5.49 10.95 -14.90
N ASN A 40 4.22 11.25 -14.65
CA ASN A 40 3.80 12.48 -14.01
C ASN A 40 4.21 12.56 -12.52
N VAL A 41 4.70 11.48 -11.92
CA VAL A 41 5.23 11.49 -10.53
C VAL A 41 6.31 12.55 -10.35
N THR A 42 7.06 12.88 -11.40
CA THR A 42 8.11 13.90 -11.36
C THR A 42 7.62 15.29 -11.01
N SER A 43 6.31 15.58 -11.21
CA SER A 43 5.68 16.83 -10.83
C SER A 43 5.54 17.02 -9.31
N MET A 44 5.69 15.94 -8.52
CA MET A 44 5.62 16.01 -7.05
C MET A 44 6.88 16.54 -6.38
N LYS A 45 7.98 16.73 -7.13
CA LYS A 45 9.27 17.15 -6.56
C LYS A 45 9.17 18.47 -5.80
N SER A 46 9.73 18.49 -4.60
CA SER A 46 9.84 19.65 -3.73
C SER A 46 11.06 19.48 -2.79
N ASP A 47 11.31 20.43 -1.89
CA ASP A 47 12.39 20.32 -0.90
C ASP A 47 12.27 19.07 -0.01
N ASN A 48 11.04 18.60 0.21
CA ASN A 48 10.75 17.44 1.05
C ASN A 48 10.35 16.18 0.26
N ILE A 49 10.24 16.26 -1.07
CA ILE A 49 9.85 15.14 -1.93
C ILE A 49 10.84 14.98 -3.08
N LEU A 50 11.45 13.80 -3.16
CA LEU A 50 12.10 13.33 -4.38
C LEU A 50 11.20 12.31 -5.05
N ALA A 51 11.00 12.43 -6.35
CA ALA A 51 10.12 11.55 -7.10
C ALA A 51 10.82 10.99 -8.34
N TYR A 52 10.69 9.69 -8.52
CA TYR A 52 11.36 8.94 -9.59
C TYR A 52 10.36 8.05 -10.33
N VAL A 53 10.47 8.03 -11.67
CA VAL A 53 9.76 7.06 -12.50
C VAL A 53 10.46 5.70 -12.37
N VAL A 54 9.76 4.72 -11.78
CA VAL A 54 10.34 3.42 -11.45
C VAL A 54 9.29 2.31 -11.63
N ASP A 55 9.63 1.30 -12.38
CA ASP A 55 8.94 0.01 -12.33
C ASP A 55 9.55 -0.83 -11.19
N ILE A 56 8.78 -1.10 -10.14
CA ILE A 56 9.27 -1.87 -8.99
C ILE A 56 9.58 -3.34 -9.31
N ARG A 57 9.17 -3.84 -10.47
CA ARG A 57 9.58 -5.17 -10.97
C ARG A 57 11.06 -5.19 -11.36
N ASP A 58 11.61 -4.05 -11.77
CA ASP A 58 13.03 -3.87 -12.08
C ASP A 58 13.83 -3.44 -10.84
N ARG A 59 14.49 -4.42 -10.21
CA ARG A 59 15.31 -4.16 -9.02
C ARG A 59 16.46 -3.17 -9.28
N GLN A 60 17.00 -3.12 -10.48
CA GLN A 60 18.10 -2.19 -10.78
C GLN A 60 17.60 -0.75 -10.81
N SER A 61 16.43 -0.51 -11.39
CA SER A 61 15.76 0.80 -11.37
C SER A 61 15.44 1.24 -9.94
N VAL A 62 14.86 0.35 -9.12
CA VAL A 62 14.62 0.60 -7.69
C VAL A 62 15.93 0.97 -6.98
N THR A 63 17.00 0.19 -7.20
CA THR A 63 18.30 0.44 -6.54
C THR A 63 18.85 1.83 -6.87
N LYS A 64 18.80 2.23 -8.14
CA LYS A 64 19.29 3.55 -8.58
C LYS A 64 18.51 4.69 -7.90
N ALA A 65 17.18 4.59 -7.89
CA ALA A 65 16.31 5.63 -7.33
C ALA A 65 16.45 5.73 -5.80
N VAL A 66 16.42 4.61 -5.09
CA VAL A 66 16.59 4.57 -3.62
C VAL A 66 17.97 5.11 -3.23
N LYS A 67 19.05 4.65 -3.89
CA LYS A 67 20.42 5.15 -3.62
C LYS A 67 20.51 6.65 -3.82
N SER A 68 19.96 7.18 -4.91
CA SER A 68 19.93 8.62 -5.18
C SER A 68 19.19 9.40 -4.09
N GLY A 69 17.99 8.93 -3.71
CA GLY A 69 17.18 9.58 -2.68
C GLY A 69 17.83 9.53 -1.29
N VAL A 70 18.38 8.38 -0.91
CA VAL A 70 19.09 8.23 0.37
C VAL A 70 20.36 9.08 0.40
N SER A 71 21.11 9.16 -0.70
CA SER A 71 22.29 10.04 -0.78
C SER A 71 21.93 11.52 -0.59
N TYR A 72 20.75 11.94 -1.06
CA TYR A 72 20.29 13.32 -0.92
C TYR A 72 19.78 13.65 0.49
N PHE A 73 18.99 12.75 1.10
CA PHE A 73 18.41 12.98 2.42
C PHE A 73 19.27 12.46 3.60
N GLY A 74 20.32 11.68 3.30
CA GLY A 74 21.31 11.21 4.26
C GLY A 74 20.97 9.91 4.99
N LYS A 75 19.71 9.40 4.90
CA LYS A 75 19.26 8.18 5.59
C LYS A 75 17.97 7.62 5.01
N LEU A 76 17.54 6.46 5.54
CA LEU A 76 16.20 5.89 5.33
C LEU A 76 15.69 5.31 6.64
N ASP A 77 14.50 5.72 7.07
CA ASP A 77 13.86 5.27 8.30
C ASP A 77 12.60 4.42 8.05
N ILE A 78 11.92 4.64 6.91
CA ILE A 78 10.61 4.05 6.64
C ILE A 78 10.53 3.55 5.19
N LEU A 79 9.97 2.35 5.01
CA LEU A 79 9.55 1.86 3.70
C LEU A 79 8.04 1.61 3.72
N VAL A 80 7.33 2.19 2.73
CA VAL A 80 5.92 1.87 2.47
C VAL A 80 5.81 1.18 1.12
N ASN A 81 5.53 -0.11 1.13
CA ASN A 81 5.23 -0.90 -0.06
C ASN A 81 3.74 -0.77 -0.37
N ASN A 82 3.37 0.27 -1.14
CA ASN A 82 1.99 0.54 -1.50
C ASN A 82 1.66 0.21 -2.97
N ALA A 83 2.61 0.30 -3.89
CA ALA A 83 2.35 0.01 -5.29
C ALA A 83 1.68 -1.36 -5.48
N GLY A 84 0.61 -1.39 -6.25
CA GLY A 84 -0.16 -2.59 -6.51
C GLY A 84 -1.17 -2.39 -7.63
N VAL A 85 -1.63 -3.50 -8.19
CA VAL A 85 -2.66 -3.54 -9.24
C VAL A 85 -3.75 -4.53 -8.88
N CYS A 86 -4.97 -4.23 -9.33
CA CYS A 86 -6.09 -5.14 -9.36
C CYS A 86 -6.71 -5.09 -10.77
N LYS A 87 -6.80 -6.23 -11.43
CA LYS A 87 -7.53 -6.43 -12.69
C LYS A 87 -8.48 -7.59 -12.49
N LEU A 88 -9.74 -7.34 -12.74
CA LEU A 88 -10.79 -8.33 -12.58
C LEU A 88 -10.82 -9.28 -13.77
N ALA A 89 -10.87 -10.56 -13.50
CA ALA A 89 -11.16 -11.60 -14.48
C ALA A 89 -11.63 -12.87 -13.74
N SER A 90 -12.58 -13.60 -14.31
CA SER A 90 -12.88 -14.94 -13.78
C SER A 90 -11.63 -15.82 -13.82
N PHE A 91 -11.57 -16.85 -12.99
CA PHE A 91 -10.38 -17.72 -12.96
C PHE A 91 -10.16 -18.42 -14.32
N GLU A 92 -11.24 -18.76 -15.01
CA GLU A 92 -11.20 -19.40 -16.32
C GLU A 92 -10.67 -18.48 -17.44
N GLU A 93 -11.02 -17.18 -17.36
CA GLU A 93 -10.66 -16.17 -18.37
C GLU A 93 -9.35 -15.45 -18.05
N MET A 94 -8.83 -15.61 -16.83
CA MET A 94 -7.61 -14.92 -16.40
C MET A 94 -6.41 -15.42 -17.17
N THR A 95 -5.82 -14.55 -17.98
CA THR A 95 -4.63 -14.91 -18.77
C THR A 95 -3.38 -14.99 -17.90
N ASP A 96 -2.37 -15.71 -18.38
CA ASP A 96 -1.07 -15.81 -17.70
C ASP A 96 -0.39 -14.45 -17.56
N GLU A 97 -0.60 -13.52 -18.51
CA GLU A 97 -0.06 -12.17 -18.46
C GLU A 97 -0.70 -11.36 -17.32
N VAL A 98 -2.02 -11.45 -17.13
CA VAL A 98 -2.73 -10.77 -16.04
C VAL A 98 -2.29 -11.34 -14.68
N LYS A 99 -2.20 -12.66 -14.55
CA LYS A 99 -1.65 -13.30 -13.35
C LYS A 99 -0.21 -12.86 -13.08
N ALA A 100 0.66 -12.88 -14.11
CA ALA A 100 2.06 -12.49 -14.00
C ALA A 100 2.21 -11.00 -13.62
N LEU A 101 1.33 -10.13 -14.11
CA LEU A 101 1.29 -8.72 -13.74
C LEU A 101 1.01 -8.55 -12.23
N HIS A 102 -0.02 -9.24 -11.70
CA HIS A 102 -0.34 -9.19 -10.28
C HIS A 102 0.83 -9.68 -9.42
N PHE A 103 1.38 -10.84 -9.72
CA PHE A 103 2.48 -11.40 -8.93
C PHE A 103 3.77 -10.60 -9.09
N GLY A 104 4.01 -10.09 -10.30
CA GLY A 104 5.17 -9.24 -10.60
C GLY A 104 5.18 -7.95 -9.79
N ILE A 105 4.05 -7.27 -9.69
CA ILE A 105 3.95 -6.00 -8.96
C ILE A 105 3.68 -6.24 -7.48
N ASN A 106 2.61 -6.98 -7.15
CA ASN A 106 2.12 -7.06 -5.77
C ASN A 106 2.97 -7.96 -4.87
N ILE A 107 3.76 -8.90 -5.44
CA ILE A 107 4.65 -9.78 -4.68
C ILE A 107 6.11 -9.47 -4.96
N ASN A 108 6.57 -9.63 -6.21
CA ASN A 108 7.98 -9.48 -6.54
C ASN A 108 8.44 -8.02 -6.40
N GLY A 109 7.58 -7.04 -6.71
CA GLY A 109 7.84 -5.63 -6.49
C GLY A 109 8.06 -5.30 -5.02
N VAL A 110 7.18 -5.80 -4.13
CA VAL A 110 7.33 -5.66 -2.67
C VAL A 110 8.63 -6.29 -2.18
N TRP A 111 8.97 -7.47 -2.69
CA TRP A 111 10.23 -8.15 -2.38
C TRP A 111 11.44 -7.33 -2.83
N ASN A 112 11.42 -6.81 -4.06
CA ASN A 112 12.52 -6.03 -4.63
C ASN A 112 12.78 -4.75 -3.85
N THR A 113 11.73 -3.96 -3.58
CA THR A 113 11.85 -2.69 -2.84
C THR A 113 12.31 -2.93 -1.41
N THR A 114 11.77 -3.94 -0.74
CA THR A 114 12.20 -4.33 0.61
C THR A 114 13.67 -4.73 0.62
N LYS A 115 14.09 -5.58 -0.32
CA LYS A 115 15.49 -6.05 -0.40
C LYS A 115 16.48 -4.90 -0.60
N VAL A 116 16.12 -3.91 -1.43
CA VAL A 116 16.97 -2.73 -1.70
C VAL A 116 17.00 -1.78 -0.50
N CYS A 117 15.85 -1.54 0.16
CA CYS A 117 15.77 -0.61 1.28
C CYS A 117 16.37 -1.17 2.58
N LEU A 118 16.48 -2.50 2.69
CA LEU A 118 16.84 -3.17 3.95
C LEU A 118 18.21 -2.76 4.50
N GLU A 119 19.22 -2.59 3.64
CA GLU A 119 20.56 -2.17 4.06
C GLU A 119 20.56 -0.81 4.76
N TYR A 120 19.75 0.12 4.27
CA TYR A 120 19.61 1.46 4.85
C TYR A 120 18.80 1.44 6.16
N LEU A 121 17.71 0.64 6.19
CA LEU A 121 16.88 0.50 7.39
C LEU A 121 17.64 -0.14 8.56
N LYS A 122 18.54 -1.09 8.28
CA LYS A 122 19.37 -1.73 9.32
C LYS A 122 20.31 -0.78 10.05
N SER A 123 20.72 0.31 9.42
CA SER A 123 21.65 1.28 10.01
C SER A 123 21.01 2.17 11.08
N SER A 124 19.68 2.34 11.05
CA SER A 124 18.96 3.27 11.93
C SER A 124 17.89 2.59 12.80
N GLY A 125 17.60 1.31 12.56
CA GLY A 125 16.31 0.73 12.92
C GLY A 125 15.23 1.35 12.02
N GLY A 126 13.99 0.87 12.05
CA GLY A 126 12.99 1.50 11.19
C GLY A 126 11.65 0.80 11.15
N ALA A 127 10.82 1.20 10.20
CA ALA A 127 9.52 0.60 9.98
C ALA A 127 9.27 0.28 8.50
N ILE A 128 8.70 -0.90 8.26
CA ILE A 128 8.17 -1.31 6.97
C ILE A 128 6.66 -1.43 7.09
N VAL A 129 5.93 -0.74 6.23
CA VAL A 129 4.47 -0.81 6.12
C VAL A 129 4.12 -1.37 4.75
N ASN A 130 3.50 -2.54 4.73
CA ASN A 130 3.09 -3.22 3.51
C ASN A 130 1.60 -3.02 3.27
N MET A 131 1.20 -2.72 2.03
CA MET A 131 -0.20 -2.59 1.65
C MET A 131 -0.72 -3.96 1.21
N SER A 132 -1.42 -4.65 2.13
CA SER A 132 -2.22 -5.84 1.84
C SER A 132 -3.63 -5.43 1.38
N SER A 133 -4.65 -6.15 1.78
CA SER A 133 -6.08 -5.87 1.58
C SER A 133 -6.88 -6.71 2.57
N VAL A 134 -8.15 -6.38 2.78
CA VAL A 134 -9.10 -7.33 3.38
C VAL A 134 -9.35 -8.50 2.44
N THR A 135 -9.36 -8.25 1.12
CA THR A 135 -9.46 -9.29 0.08
C THR A 135 -8.21 -10.18 0.10
N GLY A 136 -8.44 -11.46 0.21
CA GLY A 136 -7.44 -12.51 0.30
C GLY A 136 -7.21 -12.98 1.74
N PRO A 137 -6.76 -12.13 2.67
CA PRO A 137 -6.62 -12.53 4.07
C PRO A 137 -7.92 -12.81 4.83
N MET A 138 -9.01 -12.10 4.53
CA MET A 138 -10.26 -12.14 5.31
C MET A 138 -11.48 -12.48 4.47
N VAL A 139 -11.59 -11.88 3.29
CA VAL A 139 -12.72 -12.04 2.36
C VAL A 139 -12.22 -12.34 0.97
N ALA A 140 -13.12 -12.75 0.08
CA ALA A 140 -12.81 -12.99 -1.33
C ALA A 140 -14.04 -12.68 -2.19
N ASP A 141 -13.81 -11.99 -3.30
CA ASP A 141 -14.84 -11.70 -4.29
C ASP A 141 -14.55 -12.46 -5.60
N PRO A 142 -15.58 -12.83 -6.36
CA PRO A 142 -15.40 -13.41 -7.70
C PRO A 142 -14.58 -12.47 -8.60
N GLY A 143 -13.73 -13.05 -9.43
CA GLY A 143 -12.89 -12.29 -10.37
C GLY A 143 -11.56 -11.78 -9.79
N GLU A 144 -11.29 -11.97 -8.50
CA GLU A 144 -10.11 -11.42 -7.83
C GLU A 144 -9.05 -12.48 -7.43
N VAL A 145 -9.06 -13.69 -7.99
CA VAL A 145 -8.20 -14.80 -7.52
C VAL A 145 -6.72 -14.43 -7.49
N ALA A 146 -6.17 -13.81 -8.53
CA ALA A 146 -4.76 -13.42 -8.55
C ALA A 146 -4.46 -12.27 -7.57
N TYR A 147 -5.37 -11.31 -7.46
CA TYR A 147 -5.27 -10.20 -6.50
C TYR A 147 -5.31 -10.72 -5.06
N ALA A 148 -6.34 -11.48 -4.70
CA ALA A 148 -6.51 -12.09 -3.38
C ALA A 148 -5.29 -12.92 -2.97
N THR A 149 -4.81 -13.78 -3.88
CA THR A 149 -3.58 -14.58 -3.67
C THR A 149 -2.39 -13.68 -3.38
N SER A 150 -2.20 -12.61 -4.15
CA SER A 150 -1.07 -11.69 -3.96
C SER A 150 -1.14 -10.94 -2.63
N LYS A 151 -2.33 -10.52 -2.20
CA LYS A 151 -2.52 -9.78 -0.95
C LYS A 151 -2.41 -10.67 0.30
N ALA A 152 -2.85 -11.93 0.20
CA ALA A 152 -2.58 -12.94 1.23
C ALA A 152 -1.07 -13.22 1.35
N ALA A 153 -0.35 -13.31 0.22
CA ALA A 153 1.11 -13.47 0.21
C ALA A 153 1.84 -12.31 0.89
N VAL A 154 1.40 -11.06 0.69
CA VAL A 154 1.96 -9.87 1.37
C VAL A 154 1.80 -9.96 2.89
N LEU A 155 0.67 -10.46 3.39
CA LEU A 155 0.48 -10.66 4.83
C LEU A 155 1.42 -11.75 5.38
N GLY A 156 1.58 -12.86 4.67
CA GLY A 156 2.55 -13.91 5.02
C GLY A 156 3.99 -13.38 5.02
N PHE A 157 4.37 -12.62 3.99
CA PHE A 157 5.66 -11.94 3.91
C PHE A 157 5.88 -11.00 5.09
N THR A 158 4.88 -10.19 5.46
CA THR A 158 4.93 -9.27 6.59
C THR A 158 5.25 -9.99 7.90
N LYS A 159 4.54 -11.07 8.20
CA LYS A 159 4.73 -11.83 9.45
C LYS A 159 6.11 -12.48 9.52
N SER A 160 6.53 -13.12 8.43
CA SER A 160 7.83 -13.79 8.38
C SER A 160 8.99 -12.79 8.49
N LEU A 161 8.91 -11.68 7.76
CA LEU A 161 9.94 -10.64 7.78
C LEU A 161 10.00 -9.92 9.13
N ALA A 162 8.87 -9.70 9.80
CA ALA A 162 8.84 -9.12 11.14
C ALA A 162 9.61 -9.97 12.16
N ALA A 163 9.42 -11.29 12.12
CA ALA A 163 10.14 -12.21 12.99
C ALA A 163 11.66 -12.19 12.75
N GLU A 164 12.07 -12.11 11.47
CA GLU A 164 13.49 -12.08 11.09
C GLU A 164 14.17 -10.77 11.47
N LEU A 165 13.50 -9.63 11.28
CA LEU A 165 14.09 -8.29 11.44
C LEU A 165 13.92 -7.67 12.82
N ALA A 166 13.20 -8.30 13.73
CA ALA A 166 13.00 -7.80 15.10
C ALA A 166 14.35 -7.57 15.83
N LYS A 167 15.33 -8.43 15.62
CA LYS A 167 16.71 -8.28 16.15
C LYS A 167 17.42 -7.04 15.62
N ASP A 168 17.08 -6.58 14.43
CA ASP A 168 17.64 -5.38 13.79
C ASP A 168 16.83 -4.11 14.17
N LYS A 169 15.86 -4.23 15.11
CA LYS A 169 14.95 -3.16 15.55
C LYS A 169 14.12 -2.58 14.41
N ILE A 170 13.78 -3.40 13.41
CA ILE A 170 12.91 -3.03 12.30
C ILE A 170 11.55 -3.68 12.55
N ARG A 171 10.50 -2.85 12.60
CA ARG A 171 9.11 -3.30 12.69
C ARG A 171 8.54 -3.48 11.29
N VAL A 172 7.76 -4.52 11.08
CA VAL A 172 7.12 -4.80 9.79
C VAL A 172 5.65 -5.09 10.05
N ASN A 173 4.77 -4.24 9.51
CA ASN A 173 3.33 -4.41 9.64
C ASN A 173 2.64 -4.27 8.27
N ALA A 174 1.44 -4.78 8.15
CA ALA A 174 0.59 -4.60 6.99
C ALA A 174 -0.65 -3.78 7.35
N ILE A 175 -1.10 -2.95 6.41
CA ILE A 175 -2.43 -2.36 6.41
C ILE A 175 -3.29 -3.20 5.48
N MET A 176 -4.52 -3.49 5.90
CA MET A 176 -5.52 -4.23 5.13
C MET A 176 -6.73 -3.31 4.88
N PRO A 177 -6.71 -2.48 3.83
CA PRO A 177 -7.83 -1.63 3.50
C PRO A 177 -9.02 -2.44 2.96
N GLY A 178 -10.24 -1.94 3.26
CA GLY A 178 -11.42 -2.24 2.47
C GLY A 178 -11.53 -1.29 1.27
N TYR A 179 -12.75 -0.85 0.95
CA TYR A 179 -12.98 0.07 -0.15
C TYR A 179 -12.56 1.50 0.21
N ILE A 180 -11.54 2.00 -0.48
CA ILE A 180 -11.02 3.36 -0.34
C ILE A 180 -11.29 4.13 -1.64
N LEU A 181 -11.83 5.34 -1.55
CA LEU A 181 -12.14 6.20 -2.69
C LEU A 181 -10.84 6.60 -3.39
N THR A 182 -10.56 5.95 -4.51
CA THR A 182 -9.32 6.07 -5.28
C THR A 182 -9.63 6.00 -6.77
N PRO A 183 -8.75 6.48 -7.66
CA PRO A 183 -8.91 6.30 -9.10
C PRO A 183 -9.09 4.83 -9.54
N MET A 184 -8.57 3.88 -8.76
CA MET A 184 -8.79 2.45 -9.02
C MET A 184 -10.26 2.07 -8.82
N VAL A 185 -10.88 2.47 -7.71
CA VAL A 185 -12.30 2.20 -7.44
C VAL A 185 -13.19 2.95 -8.41
N GLU A 186 -12.85 4.19 -8.77
CA GLU A 186 -13.55 4.96 -9.79
C GLU A 186 -13.50 4.25 -11.17
N SER A 187 -12.34 3.73 -11.57
CA SER A 187 -12.22 2.96 -12.82
C SER A 187 -13.05 1.67 -12.78
N MET A 188 -12.99 0.94 -11.66
CA MET A 188 -13.79 -0.29 -11.47
C MET A 188 -15.30 0.01 -11.51
N SER A 189 -15.75 1.12 -10.94
CA SER A 189 -17.16 1.51 -11.00
C SER A 189 -17.63 1.84 -12.41
N ILE A 190 -16.78 2.50 -13.22
CA ILE A 190 -17.04 2.78 -14.64
C ILE A 190 -17.06 1.47 -15.46
N GLU A 191 -16.16 0.52 -15.17
CA GLU A 191 -16.15 -0.78 -15.83
C GLU A 191 -17.41 -1.60 -15.51
N SER A 192 -17.93 -1.48 -14.28
CA SER A 192 -19.10 -2.21 -13.79
C SER A 192 -20.42 -1.62 -14.31
N ASP A 193 -20.54 -0.30 -14.37
CA ASP A 193 -21.71 0.42 -14.92
C ASP A 193 -21.23 1.73 -15.56
N LYS A 194 -21.13 1.73 -16.90
CA LYS A 194 -20.67 2.88 -17.68
C LYS A 194 -21.63 4.06 -17.64
N ASP A 195 -22.93 3.78 -17.50
CA ASP A 195 -23.97 4.81 -17.56
C ASP A 195 -24.17 5.48 -16.18
N ASN A 196 -23.96 4.72 -15.11
CA ASN A 196 -24.20 5.20 -13.73
C ASN A 196 -23.11 4.73 -12.74
N PRO A 197 -21.84 5.09 -12.90
CA PRO A 197 -20.75 4.63 -12.02
C PRO A 197 -20.93 5.07 -10.56
N GLU A 198 -21.62 6.20 -10.31
CA GLU A 198 -21.93 6.66 -8.96
C GLU A 198 -22.88 5.71 -8.21
N ASN A 199 -23.78 5.02 -8.91
CA ASN A 199 -24.65 4.03 -8.29
C ASN A 199 -23.87 2.82 -7.78
N VAL A 200 -22.79 2.45 -8.46
CA VAL A 200 -21.89 1.38 -8.01
C VAL A 200 -21.18 1.80 -6.72
N ILE A 201 -20.64 3.03 -6.69
CA ILE A 201 -19.98 3.58 -5.49
C ILE A 201 -20.96 3.68 -4.31
N ASN A 202 -22.19 4.16 -4.55
CA ASN A 202 -23.23 4.25 -3.52
C ASN A 202 -23.68 2.87 -3.02
N SER A 203 -23.76 1.88 -3.92
CA SER A 203 -24.07 0.50 -3.54
C SER A 203 -22.97 -0.09 -2.64
N ILE A 204 -21.70 0.11 -2.98
CA ILE A 204 -20.56 -0.28 -2.13
C ILE A 204 -20.66 0.42 -0.77
N ALA A 205 -20.89 1.74 -0.77
CA ALA A 205 -20.98 2.53 0.46
C ALA A 205 -22.11 2.02 1.38
N SER A 206 -23.26 1.66 0.82
CA SER A 206 -24.41 1.15 1.59
C SER A 206 -24.16 -0.21 2.24
N ALA A 207 -23.23 -1.01 1.70
CA ALA A 207 -22.84 -2.30 2.26
C ALA A 207 -21.78 -2.18 3.39
N ILE A 208 -21.17 -1.00 3.54
CA ILE A 208 -20.19 -0.74 4.60
C ILE A 208 -20.93 -0.23 5.85
N PRO A 209 -20.73 -0.78 7.04
CA PRO A 209 -21.39 -0.33 8.28
C PRO A 209 -21.23 1.17 8.57
N MET A 210 -20.09 1.79 8.23
CA MET A 210 -19.90 3.24 8.35
C MET A 210 -20.59 4.06 7.25
N GLY A 211 -21.27 3.44 6.28
CA GLY A 211 -22.08 4.08 5.25
C GLY A 211 -21.28 4.86 4.19
N ARG A 212 -19.98 4.65 4.09
CA ARG A 212 -19.12 5.34 3.13
C ARG A 212 -17.85 4.56 2.83
N LEU A 213 -17.21 4.90 1.71
CA LEU A 213 -15.84 4.47 1.45
C LEU A 213 -14.86 5.24 2.36
N GLY A 214 -13.70 4.64 2.63
CA GLY A 214 -12.59 5.32 3.29
C GLY A 214 -11.91 6.33 2.37
N PHE A 215 -11.14 7.25 2.94
CA PHE A 215 -10.32 8.20 2.19
C PHE A 215 -8.84 7.78 2.21
N PRO A 216 -8.06 8.07 1.15
CA PRO A 216 -6.62 7.83 1.13
C PRO A 216 -5.85 8.39 2.32
N THR A 217 -6.28 9.54 2.84
CA THR A 217 -5.67 10.18 4.02
C THR A 217 -5.90 9.39 5.31
N GLU A 218 -7.03 8.66 5.45
CA GLU A 218 -7.27 7.80 6.62
C GLU A 218 -6.30 6.63 6.64
N VAL A 219 -5.99 6.06 5.47
CA VAL A 219 -4.93 5.05 5.33
C VAL A 219 -3.56 5.68 5.61
N GLY A 220 -3.34 6.92 5.18
CA GLY A 220 -2.13 7.71 5.47
C GLY A 220 -1.90 7.91 6.97
N GLU A 221 -2.96 8.22 7.73
CA GLU A 221 -2.87 8.38 9.21
C GLU A 221 -2.48 7.04 9.89
N LEU A 222 -3.04 5.92 9.46
CA LEU A 222 -2.66 4.61 9.98
C LEU A 222 -1.22 4.24 9.58
N ALA A 223 -0.81 4.54 8.35
CA ALA A 223 0.56 4.32 7.91
C ALA A 223 1.55 5.16 8.72
N ALA A 224 1.21 6.43 9.02
CA ALA A 224 2.03 7.31 9.85
C ALA A 224 2.14 6.79 11.30
N PHE A 225 1.05 6.28 11.87
CA PHE A 225 1.08 5.63 13.19
C PHE A 225 2.00 4.40 13.18
N LEU A 226 1.82 3.49 12.22
CA LEU A 226 2.65 2.27 12.12
C LEU A 226 4.14 2.58 11.83
N ALA A 227 4.43 3.70 11.18
CA ALA A 227 5.78 4.15 10.88
C ALA A 227 6.45 4.89 12.06
N SER A 228 5.67 5.33 13.06
CA SER A 228 6.15 6.16 14.19
C SER A 228 6.53 5.33 15.42
N GLU A 229 7.14 6.00 16.40
CA GLU A 229 7.45 5.42 17.72
C GLU A 229 6.19 5.11 18.56
N GLU A 230 5.03 5.68 18.20
CA GLU A 230 3.75 5.40 18.87
C GLU A 230 3.34 3.93 18.73
N SER A 231 3.84 3.23 17.71
CA SER A 231 3.62 1.80 17.47
C SER A 231 4.85 0.92 17.77
N SER A 232 5.72 1.36 18.68
CA SER A 232 7.02 0.73 18.97
C SER A 232 6.94 -0.74 19.39
N TYR A 233 5.79 -1.20 19.89
CA TYR A 233 5.57 -2.61 20.30
C TYR A 233 4.65 -3.39 19.34
N ILE A 234 4.40 -2.85 18.12
CA ILE A 234 3.56 -3.48 17.10
C ILE A 234 4.45 -3.93 15.95
N THR A 235 4.55 -5.24 15.73
CA THR A 235 5.24 -5.84 14.59
C THR A 235 4.59 -7.16 14.19
N GLY A 236 4.64 -7.52 12.91
CA GLY A 236 4.05 -8.74 12.34
C GLY A 236 2.53 -8.71 12.21
N GLN A 237 1.89 -7.55 12.39
CA GLN A 237 0.44 -7.44 12.40
C GLN A 237 -0.12 -6.97 11.05
N GLY A 238 -1.33 -7.46 10.72
CA GLY A 238 -2.18 -6.91 9.67
C GLY A 238 -3.30 -6.10 10.34
N ILE A 239 -3.34 -4.80 10.08
CA ILE A 239 -4.34 -3.90 10.67
C ILE A 239 -5.40 -3.58 9.62
N VAL A 240 -6.65 -3.91 9.93
CA VAL A 240 -7.81 -3.64 9.07
C VAL A 240 -8.20 -2.16 9.17
N ILE A 241 -8.56 -1.58 8.02
CA ILE A 241 -9.14 -0.25 7.90
C ILE A 241 -10.18 -0.29 6.77
N ASP A 242 -11.42 -0.62 7.12
CA ASP A 242 -12.45 -1.01 6.15
C ASP A 242 -13.86 -0.47 6.47
N GLY A 243 -14.00 0.39 7.46
CA GLY A 243 -15.30 0.91 7.90
C GLY A 243 -16.24 -0.18 8.45
N GLY A 244 -15.70 -1.34 8.79
CA GLY A 244 -16.44 -2.50 9.31
C GLY A 244 -16.99 -3.42 8.22
N SER A 245 -16.59 -3.28 6.96
CA SER A 245 -17.15 -4.06 5.83
C SER A 245 -16.97 -5.58 5.99
N THR A 246 -15.97 -6.01 6.76
CA THR A 246 -15.71 -7.45 7.03
C THR A 246 -16.36 -7.98 8.30
N LEU A 247 -17.13 -7.16 9.05
CA LEU A 247 -17.77 -7.59 10.30
C LEU A 247 -19.10 -8.34 10.11
N PRO A 248 -20.00 -7.91 9.20
CA PRO A 248 -21.26 -8.62 9.00
C PRO A 248 -21.04 -10.01 8.41
N GLU A 249 -21.70 -11.03 8.99
CA GLU A 249 -21.71 -12.39 8.44
C GLU A 249 -22.49 -12.42 7.13
N THR A 250 -23.58 -11.68 7.02
CA THR A 250 -24.34 -11.43 5.80
C THR A 250 -24.92 -10.01 5.80
N SER A 251 -25.03 -9.39 4.63
CA SER A 251 -25.64 -8.06 4.47
C SER A 251 -27.15 -8.05 4.69
N SER A 252 -27.80 -9.21 4.75
CA SER A 252 -29.27 -9.36 4.87
C SER A 252 -29.76 -9.67 6.29
N MET A 253 -28.85 -9.93 7.23
CA MET A 253 -29.18 -10.22 8.63
C MET A 253 -28.82 -9.02 9.50
N GLY A 254 -29.77 -8.17 9.74
CA GLY A 254 -29.65 -7.01 10.61
C GLY A 254 -31.04 -6.42 10.92
N VAL A 255 -31.18 -5.74 12.05
CA VAL A 255 -32.41 -5.00 12.45
C VAL A 255 -32.44 -3.65 11.75
#